data_9145fe24702702c0fe53235db7b99d32
#
_entry.id   9145fe24702702c0fe53235db7b99d32
#
_cell.length_a   1.000
_cell.length_b   1.000
_cell.length_c   1.000
_cell.angle_alpha   90.00
_cell.angle_beta   90.00
_cell.angle_gamma   90.00
#
_symmetry.space_group_name_H-M   'P 1'
#
loop_
_entity.id
_entity.type
_entity.pdbx_description
1 polymer ?
#
loop_
_entity_poly.entity_id
_entity_poly.type
_entity_poly.pdbx_seq_one_letter_code
_entity_poly.pdbx_strand_id
1 'polypeptide(L)'
;MTIRSLFISASAVLLFTAGVVSASSYPESPIVYDKPVKGVIFSHKVHVEKGLACDMCHNRLFEQKAKKAQDSADFAMDALYKGKYCGACHNGSLAFASNTRCATCHIGVKGDERMKAGGKAEKKGH
;
A
#
# COMPACT_ATOMS: atom_id res chain seq x y z
N MET A 1 -64.82 -33.55 -26.41
CA MET A 1 -64.26 -32.30 -25.85
C MET A 1 -62.96 -32.61 -25.11
N THR A 2 -61.86 -32.38 -25.72
CA THR A 2 -60.49 -32.71 -25.22
C THR A 2 -59.83 -31.45 -24.71
N ILE A 3 -59.61 -31.43 -23.38
CA ILE A 3 -58.91 -30.30 -22.72
C ILE A 3 -57.41 -30.57 -22.83
N ARG A 4 -56.73 -29.75 -23.61
CA ARG A 4 -55.26 -29.75 -23.73
C ARG A 4 -54.68 -28.97 -22.57
N SER A 5 -53.99 -29.66 -21.64
CA SER A 5 -53.16 -29.04 -20.59
C SER A 5 -51.93 -28.43 -21.21
N LEU A 6 -51.79 -27.12 -21.11
CA LEU A 6 -50.54 -26.40 -21.38
C LEU A 6 -49.65 -26.49 -20.16
N PHE A 7 -48.54 -27.20 -20.25
CA PHE A 7 -47.46 -27.13 -19.27
C PHE A 7 -46.56 -25.93 -19.60
N ILE A 8 -46.62 -24.88 -18.80
CA ILE A 8 -45.73 -23.74 -18.87
C ILE A 8 -44.46 -24.11 -18.05
N SER A 9 -43.40 -24.46 -18.76
CA SER A 9 -42.08 -24.65 -18.14
C SER A 9 -41.48 -23.30 -17.81
N ALA A 10 -41.46 -22.97 -16.53
CA ALA A 10 -40.75 -21.81 -16.03
C ALA A 10 -39.25 -22.15 -15.92
N SER A 11 -38.46 -21.76 -16.93
CA SER A 11 -36.99 -21.82 -16.88
C SER A 11 -36.47 -20.70 -15.99
N ALA A 12 -36.05 -21.05 -14.78
CA ALA A 12 -35.34 -20.13 -13.89
C ALA A 12 -33.92 -19.85 -14.44
N VAL A 13 -33.73 -18.69 -15.02
CA VAL A 13 -32.41 -18.21 -15.44
C VAL A 13 -31.66 -17.72 -14.19
N LEU A 14 -30.74 -18.55 -13.70
CA LEU A 14 -29.82 -18.16 -12.62
C LEU A 14 -28.75 -17.20 -13.20
N LEU A 15 -28.95 -15.89 -12.99
CA LEU A 15 -27.94 -14.89 -13.31
C LEU A 15 -26.81 -15.00 -12.28
N PHE A 16 -25.74 -15.70 -12.63
CA PHE A 16 -24.47 -15.63 -11.91
C PHE A 16 -23.84 -14.26 -12.16
N THR A 17 -24.00 -13.34 -11.23
CA THR A 17 -23.19 -12.10 -11.21
C THR A 17 -21.78 -12.47 -10.78
N ALA A 18 -20.89 -12.69 -11.75
CA ALA A 18 -19.47 -12.78 -11.50
C ALA A 18 -19.00 -11.42 -10.94
N GLY A 19 -18.79 -11.35 -9.63
CA GLY A 19 -18.19 -10.20 -9.00
C GLY A 19 -16.80 -10.00 -9.58
N VAL A 20 -16.59 -8.87 -10.25
CA VAL A 20 -15.27 -8.45 -10.75
C VAL A 20 -14.44 -8.13 -9.52
N VAL A 21 -13.61 -9.07 -9.07
CA VAL A 21 -12.57 -8.79 -8.09
C VAL A 21 -11.55 -7.93 -8.80
N SER A 22 -11.64 -6.61 -8.62
CA SER A 22 -10.59 -5.69 -9.04
C SER A 22 -9.33 -6.04 -8.26
N ALA A 23 -8.40 -6.74 -8.91
CA ALA A 23 -7.06 -6.93 -8.37
C ALA A 23 -6.43 -5.54 -8.23
N SER A 24 -6.16 -5.11 -7.01
CA SER A 24 -5.44 -3.87 -6.74
C SER A 24 -4.04 -3.98 -7.32
N SER A 25 -3.71 -3.13 -8.28
CA SER A 25 -2.46 -3.16 -9.04
C SER A 25 -1.30 -2.44 -8.34
N TYR A 26 -1.15 -2.62 -7.04
CA TYR A 26 0.01 -2.09 -6.31
C TYR A 26 0.96 -3.22 -5.88
N PRO A 27 2.27 -2.96 -5.75
CA PRO A 27 3.22 -3.94 -5.26
C PRO A 27 2.87 -4.35 -3.81
N GLU A 28 2.61 -5.64 -3.58
CA GLU A 28 2.33 -6.15 -2.23
C GLU A 28 3.58 -6.12 -1.34
N SER A 29 4.76 -6.33 -1.95
CA SER A 29 6.03 -6.26 -1.23
C SER A 29 6.36 -4.83 -0.83
N PRO A 30 6.82 -4.60 0.40
CA PRO A 30 7.25 -3.29 0.85
C PRO A 30 8.42 -2.76 0.02
N ILE A 31 8.44 -1.45 -0.20
CA ILE A 31 9.61 -0.76 -0.76
C ILE A 31 10.56 -0.45 0.40
N VAL A 32 11.82 -0.85 0.27
CA VAL A 32 12.86 -0.52 1.24
C VAL A 32 13.82 0.48 0.60
N TYR A 33 13.79 1.71 1.06
CA TYR A 33 14.71 2.76 0.65
C TYR A 33 16.09 2.53 1.29
N ASP A 34 17.14 2.83 0.56
CA ASP A 34 18.53 2.64 0.97
C ASP A 34 19.39 3.93 0.90
N LYS A 35 18.75 5.05 0.52
CA LYS A 35 19.36 6.38 0.48
C LYS A 35 18.39 7.42 1.06
N PRO A 36 18.89 8.47 1.73
CA PRO A 36 20.29 8.68 2.17
C PRO A 36 20.71 7.71 3.28
N VAL A 37 19.75 7.04 3.94
CA VAL A 37 20.00 6.03 4.97
C VAL A 37 19.38 4.70 4.59
N LYS A 38 20.02 3.59 4.94
CA LYS A 38 19.51 2.24 4.67
C LYS A 38 18.36 1.87 5.61
N GLY A 39 17.44 1.09 5.06
CA GLY A 39 16.40 0.45 5.85
C GLY A 39 15.27 1.39 6.24
N VAL A 40 14.76 2.19 5.30
CA VAL A 40 13.49 2.92 5.46
C VAL A 40 12.42 2.17 4.67
N ILE A 41 11.41 1.67 5.38
CA ILE A 41 10.35 0.83 4.81
C ILE A 41 9.10 1.64 4.47
N PHE A 42 8.51 1.36 3.32
CA PHE A 42 7.19 1.81 2.92
C PHE A 42 6.35 0.64 2.42
N SER A 43 5.12 0.53 2.91
CA SER A 43 4.16 -0.50 2.49
C SER A 43 2.94 0.14 1.82
N HIS A 44 2.73 -0.13 0.54
CA HIS A 44 1.50 0.25 -0.16
C HIS A 44 0.28 -0.37 0.53
N LYS A 45 0.35 -1.65 0.87
CA LYS A 45 -0.75 -2.38 1.51
C LYS A 45 -1.30 -1.64 2.73
N VAL A 46 -0.42 -1.24 3.65
CA VAL A 46 -0.81 -0.52 4.87
C VAL A 46 -1.53 0.79 4.55
N HIS A 47 -1.11 1.52 3.53
CA HIS A 47 -1.69 2.80 3.15
C HIS A 47 -3.05 2.62 2.44
N VAL A 48 -3.15 1.67 1.52
CA VAL A 48 -4.40 1.34 0.81
C VAL A 48 -5.46 0.81 1.77
N GLU A 49 -5.10 -0.04 2.73
CA GLU A 49 -6.01 -0.53 3.78
C GLU A 49 -6.53 0.59 4.69
N LYS A 50 -5.87 1.74 4.73
CA LYS A 50 -6.36 2.96 5.40
C LYS A 50 -7.25 3.83 4.51
N GLY A 51 -7.59 3.36 3.30
CA GLY A 51 -8.47 4.07 2.38
C GLY A 51 -7.79 5.13 1.52
N LEU A 52 -6.45 5.13 1.44
CA LEU A 52 -5.71 6.07 0.60
C LEU A 52 -5.76 5.62 -0.86
N ALA A 53 -6.30 6.47 -1.73
CA ALA A 53 -6.32 6.23 -3.17
C ALA A 53 -4.95 6.50 -3.82
N CYS A 54 -4.70 5.87 -4.97
CA CYS A 54 -3.40 5.95 -5.66
C CYS A 54 -3.00 7.39 -6.00
N ASP A 55 -3.93 8.20 -6.45
CA ASP A 55 -3.74 9.58 -6.87
C ASP A 55 -3.39 10.52 -5.70
N MET A 56 -3.76 10.18 -4.47
CA MET A 56 -3.38 10.98 -3.29
C MET A 56 -1.85 11.07 -3.14
N CYS A 57 -1.13 10.01 -3.54
CA CYS A 57 0.33 9.96 -3.50
C CYS A 57 0.96 10.22 -4.87
N HIS A 58 0.38 9.66 -5.95
CA HIS A 58 1.00 9.64 -7.27
C HIS A 58 0.59 10.80 -8.19
N ASN A 59 -0.20 11.74 -7.70
CA ASN A 59 -0.53 12.95 -8.44
C ASN A 59 0.62 13.99 -8.37
N ARG A 60 1.23 14.18 -7.18
CA ARG A 60 2.22 15.24 -6.96
C ARG A 60 3.39 14.86 -6.06
N LEU A 61 3.23 13.87 -5.17
CA LEU A 61 4.22 13.58 -4.14
C LEU A 61 5.27 12.57 -4.60
N PHE A 62 4.84 11.56 -5.34
CA PHE A 62 5.70 10.46 -5.76
C PHE A 62 5.40 10.04 -7.20
N GLU A 63 6.45 9.78 -7.96
CA GLU A 63 6.32 9.08 -9.24
C GLU A 63 5.92 7.62 -9.02
N GLN A 64 5.22 7.01 -10.01
CA GLN A 64 4.86 5.58 -9.98
C GLN A 64 6.07 4.68 -10.32
N LYS A 65 7.20 4.96 -9.69
CA LYS A 65 8.44 4.21 -9.83
C LYS A 65 9.07 3.97 -8.48
N ALA A 66 9.23 2.69 -8.15
CA ALA A 66 9.83 2.30 -6.87
C ALA A 66 11.19 2.98 -6.65
N LYS A 67 11.41 3.48 -5.45
CA LYS A 67 12.64 4.17 -5.02
C LYS A 67 12.98 5.48 -5.75
N LYS A 68 12.16 5.96 -6.68
CA LYS A 68 12.48 7.17 -7.44
C LYS A 68 12.67 8.39 -6.55
N ALA A 69 11.92 8.52 -5.49
CA ALA A 69 12.04 9.64 -4.56
C ALA A 69 13.43 9.77 -3.93
N GLN A 70 14.13 8.66 -3.69
CA GLN A 70 15.49 8.69 -3.10
C GLN A 70 16.60 9.21 -4.02
N ASP A 71 16.28 9.43 -5.31
CA ASP A 71 17.21 10.06 -6.26
C ASP A 71 17.23 11.60 -6.09
N SER A 72 16.24 12.17 -5.39
CA SER A 72 16.18 13.60 -5.10
C SER A 72 17.15 13.95 -3.98
N ALA A 73 17.95 14.99 -4.19
CA ALA A 73 18.95 15.43 -3.22
C ALA A 73 18.34 15.89 -1.88
N ASP A 74 17.08 16.31 -1.90
CA ASP A 74 16.34 16.76 -0.71
C ASP A 74 15.46 15.65 -0.08
N PHE A 75 15.56 14.41 -0.52
CA PHE A 75 14.83 13.30 0.09
C PHE A 75 15.45 12.92 1.45
N ALA A 76 15.20 13.76 2.44
CA ALA A 76 15.74 13.67 3.79
C ALA A 76 14.69 14.11 4.83
N MET A 77 14.96 13.83 6.11
CA MET A 77 14.03 14.16 7.19
C MET A 77 13.65 15.65 7.25
N ASP A 78 14.57 16.54 6.95
CA ASP A 78 14.29 17.99 6.91
C ASP A 78 13.20 18.37 5.90
N ALA A 79 13.16 17.68 4.75
CA ALA A 79 12.10 17.89 3.77
C ALA A 79 10.76 17.33 4.25
N LEU A 80 10.78 16.18 4.94
CA LEU A 80 9.57 15.61 5.54
C LEU A 80 9.00 16.55 6.60
N TYR A 81 9.84 17.15 7.45
CA TYR A 81 9.40 18.11 8.47
C TYR A 81 8.78 19.38 7.87
N LYS A 82 9.17 19.71 6.64
CA LYS A 82 8.59 20.81 5.85
C LYS A 82 7.37 20.41 5.02
N GLY A 83 6.81 19.22 5.24
CA GLY A 83 5.60 18.72 4.55
C GLY A 83 5.83 18.18 3.14
N LYS A 84 7.07 17.84 2.77
CA LYS A 84 7.37 17.17 1.51
C LYS A 84 7.30 15.65 1.67
N TYR A 85 7.10 14.94 0.57
CA TYR A 85 7.08 13.46 0.52
C TYR A 85 6.13 12.86 1.55
N CYS A 86 6.61 11.91 2.34
CA CYS A 86 5.83 11.30 3.42
C CYS A 86 5.30 12.34 4.43
N GLY A 87 6.02 13.44 4.62
CA GLY A 87 5.67 14.53 5.52
C GLY A 87 4.39 15.28 5.13
N ALA A 88 3.94 15.18 3.89
CA ALA A 88 2.67 15.77 3.44
C ALA A 88 1.47 15.23 4.24
N CYS A 89 1.52 13.94 4.61
CA CYS A 89 0.50 13.28 5.42
C CYS A 89 0.99 13.00 6.85
N HIS A 90 2.28 12.63 7.03
CA HIS A 90 2.89 12.38 8.32
C HIS A 90 3.32 13.69 9.01
N ASN A 91 2.33 14.55 9.26
CA ASN A 91 2.45 15.89 9.81
C ASN A 91 1.85 16.04 11.22
N GLY A 92 1.32 14.95 11.79
CA GLY A 92 0.68 14.94 13.10
C GLY A 92 -0.83 15.23 13.07
N SER A 93 -1.37 15.57 11.91
CA SER A 93 -2.79 15.86 11.70
C SER A 93 -3.50 14.73 10.93
N LEU A 94 -3.00 14.40 9.73
CA LEU A 94 -3.54 13.32 8.90
C LEU A 94 -3.05 11.95 9.34
N ALA A 95 -1.76 11.86 9.70
CA ALA A 95 -1.14 10.67 10.25
C ALA A 95 -0.15 11.09 11.34
N PHE A 96 0.45 10.11 12.04
CA PHE A 96 1.46 10.42 13.05
C PHE A 96 2.59 11.25 12.45
N ALA A 97 3.09 12.22 13.21
CA ALA A 97 4.14 13.13 12.73
C ALA A 97 5.44 12.37 12.43
N SER A 98 6.13 12.76 11.35
CA SER A 98 7.37 12.14 10.88
C SER A 98 8.55 12.25 11.88
N ASN A 99 8.46 13.16 12.87
CA ASN A 99 9.41 13.27 13.98
C ASN A 99 9.07 12.36 15.18
N THR A 100 8.06 11.51 15.05
CA THR A 100 7.65 10.53 16.05
C THR A 100 7.73 9.11 15.47
N ARG A 101 7.69 8.08 16.31
CA ARG A 101 7.64 6.68 15.89
C ARG A 101 8.71 6.28 14.87
N CYS A 102 9.95 6.75 15.05
CA CYS A 102 11.05 6.58 14.10
C CYS A 102 11.22 5.12 13.63
N ALA A 103 11.11 4.15 14.53
CA ALA A 103 11.26 2.72 14.23
C ALA A 103 10.14 2.13 13.35
N THR A 104 9.03 2.86 13.14
CA THR A 104 7.96 2.43 12.22
C THR A 104 8.43 2.49 10.78
N CYS A 105 9.25 3.46 10.43
CA CYS A 105 9.82 3.65 9.10
C CYS A 105 11.28 3.15 9.04
N HIS A 106 12.10 3.47 10.05
CA HIS A 106 13.52 3.15 10.08
C HIS A 106 13.76 1.76 10.71
N ILE A 107 13.92 0.74 9.86
CA ILE A 107 14.21 -0.65 10.30
C ILE A 107 15.71 -0.92 10.46
N GLY A 108 16.55 0.04 10.10
CA GLY A 108 18.02 -0.03 10.19
C GLY A 108 18.66 -1.03 9.22
N VAL A 109 19.98 -1.12 9.25
CA VAL A 109 20.76 -1.98 8.35
C VAL A 109 20.40 -3.45 8.50
N LYS A 110 20.25 -3.94 9.73
CA LYS A 110 19.85 -5.34 10.00
C LYS A 110 18.44 -5.65 9.47
N GLY A 111 17.53 -4.70 9.53
CA GLY A 111 16.19 -4.82 8.95
C GLY A 111 16.23 -4.87 7.42
N ASP A 112 17.02 -4.01 6.80
CA ASP A 112 17.26 -3.99 5.35
C ASP A 112 17.84 -5.33 4.85
N GLU A 113 18.83 -5.87 5.53
CA GLU A 113 19.41 -7.18 5.21
C GLU A 113 18.38 -8.32 5.33
N ARG A 114 17.56 -8.32 6.39
CA ARG A 114 16.50 -9.31 6.54
C ARG A 114 15.46 -9.24 5.45
N MET A 115 15.05 -8.03 5.05
CA MET A 115 14.08 -7.84 3.97
C MET A 115 14.65 -8.34 2.62
N LYS A 116 15.93 -8.08 2.35
CA LYS A 116 16.62 -8.57 1.14
C LYS A 116 16.80 -10.09 1.12
N ALA A 117 17.01 -10.71 2.28
CA ALA A 117 17.11 -12.16 2.42
C ALA A 117 15.77 -12.90 2.34
N GLY A 118 14.67 -12.23 2.01
CA GLY A 118 13.33 -12.84 1.93
C GLY A 118 12.74 -13.19 3.30
N GLY A 119 13.00 -12.36 4.28
CA GLY A 119 12.80 -12.62 5.69
C GLY A 119 11.46 -13.23 6.07
N LYS A 120 11.50 -14.46 6.56
CA LYS A 120 10.50 -14.98 7.48
C LYS A 120 10.55 -14.10 8.73
N ALA A 121 9.47 -13.35 8.98
CA ALA A 121 9.30 -12.65 10.25
C ALA A 121 9.26 -13.70 11.36
N GLU A 122 10.37 -13.88 12.07
CA GLU A 122 10.40 -14.62 13.30
C GLU A 122 9.60 -13.80 14.32
N LYS A 123 8.38 -14.25 14.62
CA LYS A 123 7.61 -13.78 15.76
C LYS A 123 8.37 -14.15 17.01
N LYS A 124 9.23 -13.26 17.49
CA LYS A 124 9.66 -13.30 18.89
C LYS A 124 8.50 -12.78 19.72
N GLY A 125 7.77 -13.72 20.34
CA GLY A 125 6.80 -13.40 21.36
C GLY A 125 7.49 -12.78 22.58
N HIS A 126 6.85 -11.76 23.08
CA HIS A 126 6.87 -11.36 24.46
C HIS A 126 5.42 -11.29 24.92
#